data_f29a5fe5c4b35f245da8a06ef3f1cb1b
#
_entry.id   f29a5fe5c4b35f245da8a06ef3f1cb1b
#
_cell.length_a   1.000
_cell.length_b   1.000
_cell.length_c   1.000
_cell.angle_alpha   90.00
_cell.angle_beta   90.00
_cell.angle_gamma   90.00
#
_symmetry.space_group_name_H-M   'P 1'
#
loop_
_entity.id
_entity.type
_entity.pdbx_description
1 polymer ?
#
loop_
_entity_poly.entity_id
_entity_poly.type
_entity_poly.pdbx_seq_one_letter_code
_entity_poly.pdbx_strand_id
1 'polypeptide(L)'
;MQRTLSAIWVALFFLSSVLGLAGVAQAKPWWMRGIDSNETDFLPPDVAFRVAARIDGDVVKVRWVIADGYYLYRQKIEVRAESPDLVLSAPSLPPGTVKTDPYLGTQQVYFQQVEGLVPYSRIDAGAHPMQIKVTYQGCAEAGLCYPPITKVVFPTVGSPAVVTSVPPPRWESSAIIAGACAFLLAGLVLRKGRKLELPA
;
A
#
# COMPACT_ATOMS: atom_id res chain seq x y z
N MET A 1 -10.51 16.56 -67.04
CA MET A 1 -10.01 15.26 -66.63
C MET A 1 -8.95 15.29 -65.53
N GLN A 2 -8.32 16.45 -65.21
CA GLN A 2 -7.26 16.55 -64.19
C GLN A 2 -7.75 16.69 -62.72
N ARG A 3 -8.99 17.10 -62.52
CA ARG A 3 -9.58 17.32 -61.17
C ARG A 3 -10.06 16.05 -60.46
N THR A 4 -10.38 15.00 -61.21
CA THR A 4 -10.85 13.71 -60.67
C THR A 4 -9.70 12.82 -60.17
N LEU A 5 -8.50 12.96 -60.76
CA LEU A 5 -7.33 12.18 -60.36
C LEU A 5 -6.77 12.62 -58.99
N SER A 6 -6.85 13.93 -58.68
CA SER A 6 -6.37 14.47 -57.38
C SER A 6 -7.23 13.98 -56.18
N ALA A 7 -8.53 13.80 -56.39
CA ALA A 7 -9.45 13.32 -55.35
C ALA A 7 -9.20 11.82 -54.99
N ILE A 8 -8.84 11.02 -55.97
CA ILE A 8 -8.54 9.61 -55.79
C ILE A 8 -7.24 9.41 -55.01
N TRP A 9 -6.23 10.23 -55.27
CA TRP A 9 -4.95 10.15 -54.50
C TRP A 9 -5.10 10.56 -53.07
N VAL A 10 -5.94 11.56 -52.75
CA VAL A 10 -6.21 11.98 -51.37
C VAL A 10 -7.00 10.92 -50.62
N ALA A 11 -7.97 10.28 -51.27
CA ALA A 11 -8.74 9.21 -50.67
C ALA A 11 -7.90 7.96 -50.41
N LEU A 12 -6.99 7.59 -51.29
CA LEU A 12 -6.06 6.48 -51.11
C LEU A 12 -5.04 6.76 -49.97
N PHE A 13 -4.62 8.01 -49.80
CA PHE A 13 -3.71 8.41 -48.75
C PHE A 13 -4.37 8.35 -47.35
N PHE A 14 -5.64 8.70 -47.26
CA PHE A 14 -6.42 8.58 -46.02
C PHE A 14 -6.78 7.12 -45.68
N LEU A 15 -7.00 6.28 -46.71
CA LEU A 15 -7.29 4.87 -46.47
C LEU A 15 -6.09 4.08 -45.96
N SER A 16 -4.86 4.46 -46.38
CA SER A 16 -3.63 3.79 -45.91
C SER A 16 -3.25 4.18 -44.45
N SER A 17 -3.69 5.34 -43.97
CA SER A 17 -3.43 5.77 -42.58
C SER A 17 -4.37 5.11 -41.56
N VAL A 18 -5.49 4.56 -41.98
CA VAL A 18 -6.45 3.86 -41.09
C VAL A 18 -6.08 2.38 -40.88
N LEU A 19 -5.38 1.76 -41.85
CA LEU A 19 -4.91 0.37 -41.74
C LEU A 19 -3.61 0.20 -40.90
N GLY A 20 -2.94 1.30 -40.53
CA GLY A 20 -1.69 1.27 -39.75
C GLY A 20 -1.85 1.14 -38.25
N LEU A 21 -3.09 1.11 -37.71
CA LEU A 21 -3.39 0.93 -36.28
C LEU A 21 -3.72 -0.53 -35.89
N ALA A 22 -3.31 -1.51 -36.73
CA ALA A 22 -3.27 -2.89 -36.30
C ALA A 22 -2.24 -3.00 -35.17
N GLY A 23 -2.73 -3.16 -33.95
CA GLY A 23 -1.95 -3.17 -32.72
C GLY A 23 -0.70 -4.04 -32.85
N VAL A 24 0.44 -3.44 -32.64
CA VAL A 24 1.70 -4.17 -32.40
C VAL A 24 1.45 -4.93 -31.12
N ALA A 25 1.04 -6.18 -31.22
CA ALA A 25 1.10 -7.12 -30.11
C ALA A 25 2.60 -7.14 -29.70
N GLN A 26 2.93 -6.43 -28.61
CA GLN A 26 4.27 -6.45 -28.07
C GLN A 26 4.50 -7.87 -27.50
N ALA A 27 4.96 -8.76 -28.33
CA ALA A 27 5.42 -10.05 -27.89
C ALA A 27 6.60 -9.82 -26.93
N LYS A 28 6.43 -10.15 -25.66
CA LYS A 28 7.51 -10.11 -24.66
C LYS A 28 8.69 -10.92 -25.22
N PRO A 29 9.90 -10.37 -25.24
CA PRO A 29 11.07 -11.05 -25.74
C PRO A 29 11.29 -12.38 -24.98
N TRP A 30 11.82 -13.38 -25.65
CA TRP A 30 11.97 -14.75 -25.13
C TRP A 30 12.79 -14.82 -23.82
N TRP A 31 13.71 -13.88 -23.59
CA TRP A 31 14.48 -13.75 -22.36
C TRP A 31 13.67 -13.20 -21.17
N MET A 32 12.48 -12.63 -21.41
CA MET A 32 11.53 -12.18 -20.37
C MET A 32 10.48 -13.27 -20.04
N ARG A 33 10.47 -14.41 -20.73
CA ARG A 33 9.49 -15.49 -20.51
C ARG A 33 9.72 -16.30 -19.24
N GLY A 34 10.73 -16.00 -18.44
CA GLY A 34 11.00 -16.63 -17.16
C GLY A 34 10.75 -15.76 -15.94
N ILE A 35 10.24 -14.55 -16.13
CA ILE A 35 10.04 -13.56 -15.06
C ILE A 35 8.56 -13.34 -14.75
N ASP A 36 7.67 -14.10 -15.39
CA ASP A 36 6.32 -14.28 -14.84
C ASP A 36 6.45 -15.28 -13.67
N SER A 37 7.12 -14.83 -12.62
CA SER A 37 7.06 -15.51 -11.34
C SER A 37 5.60 -15.43 -10.88
N ASN A 38 4.94 -16.57 -10.77
CA ASN A 38 3.85 -16.78 -9.81
C ASN A 38 4.40 -16.63 -8.38
N GLU A 39 5.30 -15.67 -8.18
CA GLU A 39 5.75 -15.26 -6.89
C GLU A 39 4.58 -14.50 -6.31
N THR A 40 3.85 -15.17 -5.45
CA THR A 40 2.93 -14.49 -4.53
C THR A 40 3.76 -13.38 -3.92
N ASP A 41 3.51 -12.12 -4.32
CA ASP A 41 4.26 -10.96 -3.82
C ASP A 41 3.95 -10.82 -2.33
N PHE A 42 4.78 -11.49 -1.51
CA PHE A 42 4.65 -11.38 -0.06
C PHE A 42 5.02 -9.98 0.39
N LEU A 43 4.16 -9.40 1.22
CA LEU A 43 4.40 -8.08 1.76
C LEU A 43 5.70 -8.07 2.60
N PRO A 44 6.48 -7.00 2.53
CA PRO A 44 7.58 -6.80 3.48
C PRO A 44 7.07 -6.89 4.92
N PRO A 45 7.88 -7.40 5.90
CA PRO A 45 7.44 -7.60 7.28
C PRO A 45 6.83 -6.35 7.93
N ASP A 46 7.36 -5.17 7.61
CA ASP A 46 6.90 -3.89 8.15
C ASP A 46 5.55 -3.43 7.58
N VAL A 47 5.15 -3.98 6.45
CA VAL A 47 3.84 -3.75 5.83
C VAL A 47 2.84 -4.80 6.29
N ALA A 48 3.28 -6.07 6.37
CA ALA A 48 2.46 -7.18 6.82
C ALA A 48 2.07 -7.05 8.31
N PHE A 49 3.00 -6.53 9.14
CA PHE A 49 2.82 -6.43 10.59
C PHE A 49 3.26 -5.06 11.09
N ARG A 50 2.31 -4.16 11.26
CA ARG A 50 2.57 -2.83 11.82
C ARG A 50 2.35 -2.84 13.32
N VAL A 51 3.31 -2.36 14.11
CA VAL A 51 3.23 -2.27 15.56
C VAL A 51 3.32 -0.83 16.02
N ALA A 52 2.51 -0.48 17.01
CA ALA A 52 2.53 0.81 17.69
C ALA A 52 2.26 0.61 19.18
N ALA A 53 2.74 1.52 20.01
CA ALA A 53 2.48 1.49 21.44
C ALA A 53 2.00 2.85 21.95
N ARG A 54 1.13 2.84 22.95
CA ARG A 54 0.65 4.03 23.65
C ARG A 54 0.61 3.81 25.15
N ILE A 55 0.76 4.88 25.88
CA ILE A 55 0.64 4.89 27.35
C ILE A 55 -0.80 5.25 27.70
N ASP A 56 -1.39 4.47 28.60
CA ASP A 56 -2.72 4.70 29.15
C ASP A 56 -2.67 4.41 30.65
N GLY A 57 -2.52 5.45 31.46
CA GLY A 57 -2.29 5.30 32.90
C GLY A 57 -0.99 4.58 33.20
N ASP A 58 -1.06 3.47 33.91
CA ASP A 58 0.03 2.59 34.31
C ASP A 58 0.22 1.38 33.36
N VAL A 59 -0.40 1.43 32.18
CA VAL A 59 -0.35 0.36 31.18
C VAL A 59 0.14 0.88 29.86
N VAL A 60 1.10 0.17 29.26
CA VAL A 60 1.44 0.33 27.85
C VAL A 60 0.55 -0.57 27.02
N LYS A 61 -0.23 0.00 26.13
CA LYS A 61 -1.04 -0.71 25.13
C LYS A 61 -0.25 -0.87 23.86
N VAL A 62 0.09 -2.09 23.50
CA VAL A 62 0.82 -2.43 22.28
C VAL A 62 -0.17 -3.00 21.28
N ARG A 63 -0.30 -2.33 20.14
CA ARG A 63 -1.23 -2.74 19.08
C ARG A 63 -0.48 -3.20 17.85
N TRP A 64 -0.87 -4.34 17.33
CA TRP A 64 -0.47 -4.83 16.01
C TRP A 64 -1.63 -4.70 15.04
N VAL A 65 -1.34 -4.21 13.84
CA VAL A 65 -2.23 -4.24 12.69
C VAL A 65 -1.61 -5.19 11.68
N ILE A 66 -2.35 -6.22 11.34
CA ILE A 66 -1.93 -7.36 10.54
C ILE A 66 -2.63 -7.25 9.18
N ALA A 67 -1.87 -7.33 8.09
CA ALA A 67 -2.43 -7.27 6.75
C ALA A 67 -3.33 -8.48 6.46
N ASP A 68 -4.29 -8.32 5.55
CA ASP A 68 -5.16 -9.42 5.11
C ASP A 68 -4.33 -10.55 4.51
N GLY A 69 -4.68 -11.79 4.84
CA GLY A 69 -3.93 -12.99 4.44
C GLY A 69 -2.67 -13.26 5.28
N TYR A 70 -2.52 -12.54 6.42
CA TYR A 70 -1.41 -12.75 7.36
C TYR A 70 -1.94 -13.01 8.78
N TYR A 71 -1.09 -13.60 9.62
CA TYR A 71 -1.41 -13.86 11.02
C TYR A 71 -0.16 -13.80 11.91
N LEU A 72 -0.36 -13.48 13.20
CA LEU A 72 0.68 -13.49 14.25
C LEU A 72 0.44 -14.64 15.22
N TYR A 73 1.51 -15.32 15.62
CA TYR A 73 1.45 -16.32 16.70
C TYR A 73 1.38 -15.66 18.07
N ARG A 74 0.35 -15.98 18.85
CA ARG A 74 0.18 -15.46 20.21
C ARG A 74 1.37 -15.77 21.10
N GLN A 75 1.90 -16.99 21.06
CA GLN A 75 3.00 -17.47 21.90
C GLN A 75 4.36 -16.88 21.51
N LYS A 76 4.43 -16.20 20.35
CA LYS A 76 5.66 -15.58 19.84
C LYS A 76 5.68 -14.07 20.05
N ILE A 77 4.71 -13.52 20.78
CA ILE A 77 4.68 -12.11 21.13
C ILE A 77 5.37 -11.92 22.49
N GLU A 78 6.44 -11.14 22.49
CA GLU A 78 7.17 -10.72 23.67
C GLU A 78 7.31 -9.20 23.71
N VAL A 79 7.24 -8.61 24.89
CA VAL A 79 7.49 -7.20 25.13
C VAL A 79 8.47 -7.08 26.29
N ARG A 80 9.59 -6.40 26.06
CA ARG A 80 10.66 -6.18 27.05
C ARG A 80 10.97 -4.69 27.18
N ALA A 81 11.43 -4.28 28.34
CA ALA A 81 11.96 -2.94 28.55
C ALA A 81 13.29 -2.79 27.78
N GLU A 82 13.45 -1.67 27.08
CA GLU A 82 14.72 -1.27 26.48
C GLU A 82 15.35 -0.12 27.30
N SER A 83 14.53 0.76 27.90
CA SER A 83 15.00 1.78 28.83
C SER A 83 15.39 1.17 30.16
N PRO A 84 16.52 1.55 30.77
CA PRO A 84 17.02 0.96 32.00
C PRO A 84 16.18 1.28 33.26
N ASP A 85 15.42 2.38 33.22
CA ASP A 85 14.51 2.85 34.26
C ASP A 85 13.10 2.24 34.17
N LEU A 86 12.85 1.41 33.17
CA LEU A 86 11.54 0.85 32.87
C LEU A 86 11.45 -0.61 33.34
N VAL A 87 10.43 -0.92 34.12
CA VAL A 87 10.08 -2.29 34.52
C VAL A 87 8.74 -2.65 33.89
N LEU A 88 8.69 -3.74 33.14
CA LEU A 88 7.48 -4.25 32.49
C LEU A 88 7.04 -5.55 33.15
N SER A 89 5.74 -5.71 33.35
CA SER A 89 5.12 -6.99 33.64
C SER A 89 4.90 -7.80 32.35
N ALA A 90 4.57 -9.08 32.49
CA ALA A 90 4.22 -9.90 31.35
C ALA A 90 3.02 -9.32 30.58
N PRO A 91 3.03 -9.34 29.24
CA PRO A 91 1.92 -8.82 28.45
C PRO A 91 0.67 -9.69 28.63
N SER A 92 -0.45 -9.04 28.89
CA SER A 92 -1.78 -9.66 28.85
C SER A 92 -2.31 -9.58 27.42
N LEU A 93 -2.48 -10.73 26.77
CA LEU A 93 -2.98 -10.85 25.40
C LEU A 93 -4.35 -11.53 25.41
N PRO A 94 -5.31 -11.09 24.60
CA PRO A 94 -6.60 -11.75 24.48
C PRO A 94 -6.45 -13.19 23.95
N PRO A 95 -7.49 -14.05 24.09
CA PRO A 95 -7.48 -15.34 23.41
C PRO A 95 -7.41 -15.16 21.89
N GLY A 96 -6.59 -15.99 21.23
CA GLY A 96 -6.46 -16.00 19.78
C GLY A 96 -7.37 -17.04 19.13
N THR A 97 -7.47 -16.99 17.82
CA THR A 97 -8.10 -18.03 17.00
C THR A 97 -7.21 -19.27 16.96
N VAL A 98 -7.76 -20.44 17.18
CA VAL A 98 -7.02 -21.70 17.07
C VAL A 98 -6.79 -22.02 15.59
N LYS A 99 -5.53 -22.22 15.22
CA LYS A 99 -5.10 -22.59 13.85
C LYS A 99 -4.12 -23.76 13.94
N THR A 100 -4.32 -24.77 13.11
CA THR A 100 -3.33 -25.85 12.92
C THR A 100 -2.34 -25.42 11.87
N ASP A 101 -1.09 -25.29 12.27
CA ASP A 101 0.02 -24.87 11.44
C ASP A 101 0.87 -26.07 11.06
N PRO A 102 1.30 -26.21 9.79
CA PRO A 102 2.11 -27.36 9.36
C PRO A 102 3.47 -27.48 10.06
N TYR A 103 4.00 -26.36 10.59
CA TYR A 103 5.36 -26.31 11.18
C TYR A 103 5.32 -26.31 12.71
N LEU A 104 4.32 -25.67 13.30
CA LEU A 104 4.24 -25.45 14.75
C LEU A 104 3.07 -26.18 15.42
N GLY A 105 2.29 -26.97 14.66
CA GLY A 105 1.12 -27.67 15.18
C GLY A 105 -0.04 -26.74 15.54
N THR A 106 -0.84 -27.11 16.53
CA THR A 106 -2.00 -26.30 16.94
C THR A 106 -1.55 -25.11 17.76
N GLN A 107 -1.81 -23.91 17.24
CA GLN A 107 -1.40 -22.62 17.80
C GLN A 107 -2.59 -21.67 17.94
N GLN A 108 -2.48 -20.69 18.85
CA GLN A 108 -3.35 -19.53 18.85
C GLN A 108 -2.72 -18.41 18.01
N VAL A 109 -3.50 -17.85 17.08
CA VAL A 109 -3.06 -16.80 16.18
C VAL A 109 -4.01 -15.60 16.19
N TYR A 110 -3.51 -14.45 15.75
CA TYR A 110 -4.29 -13.24 15.58
C TYR A 110 -4.31 -12.84 14.11
N PHE A 111 -5.48 -12.43 13.65
CA PHE A 111 -5.73 -11.85 12.34
C PHE A 111 -6.11 -10.38 12.49
N GLN A 112 -5.93 -9.58 11.44
CA GLN A 112 -6.33 -8.18 11.34
C GLN A 112 -5.70 -7.28 12.40
N GLN A 113 -6.04 -7.46 13.67
CA GLN A 113 -5.47 -6.67 14.76
C GLN A 113 -5.49 -7.40 16.09
N VAL A 114 -4.53 -7.05 16.95
CA VAL A 114 -4.52 -7.43 18.35
C VAL A 114 -3.94 -6.30 19.20
N GLU A 115 -4.43 -6.15 20.41
CA GLU A 115 -3.88 -5.23 21.41
C GLU A 115 -3.47 -6.01 22.65
N GLY A 116 -2.22 -5.84 23.08
CA GLY A 116 -1.68 -6.39 24.31
C GLY A 116 -1.58 -5.29 25.38
N LEU A 117 -1.90 -5.64 26.61
CA LEU A 117 -1.80 -4.77 27.78
C LEU A 117 -0.55 -5.13 28.58
N VAL A 118 0.35 -4.18 28.79
CA VAL A 118 1.61 -4.37 29.48
C VAL A 118 1.68 -3.40 30.66
N PRO A 119 1.39 -3.83 31.89
CA PRO A 119 1.58 -3.01 33.08
C PRO A 119 3.06 -2.62 33.22
N TYR A 120 3.32 -1.37 33.58
CA TYR A 120 4.67 -0.87 33.74
C TYR A 120 4.84 -0.04 34.99
N SER A 121 6.08 0.06 35.47
CA SER A 121 6.51 1.06 36.44
C SER A 121 7.84 1.66 36.02
N ARG A 122 8.11 2.89 36.48
CA ARG A 122 9.39 3.55 36.25
C ARG A 122 10.11 3.78 37.60
N ILE A 123 11.38 3.47 37.59
CA ILE A 123 12.25 3.67 38.80
C ILE A 123 12.58 5.15 38.91
N ASP A 124 12.79 5.82 37.77
CA ASP A 124 13.09 7.26 37.71
C ASP A 124 12.27 7.92 36.62
N ALA A 125 11.26 8.70 37.04
CA ALA A 125 10.31 9.31 36.12
C ALA A 125 10.93 10.52 35.41
N GLY A 126 11.35 10.35 34.17
CA GLY A 126 11.72 11.45 33.29
C GLY A 126 13.18 11.49 32.85
N ALA A 127 14.05 10.60 33.34
CA ALA A 127 15.45 10.58 32.93
C ALA A 127 15.68 10.21 31.46
N HIS A 128 14.84 9.32 30.91
CA HIS A 128 14.99 8.82 29.53
C HIS A 128 13.64 8.69 28.81
N PRO A 129 13.60 8.82 27.48
CA PRO A 129 12.39 8.49 26.72
C PRO A 129 12.06 7.00 26.90
N MET A 130 10.78 6.69 27.11
CA MET A 130 10.34 5.30 27.25
C MET A 130 10.57 4.54 25.96
N GLN A 131 11.31 3.44 26.02
CA GLN A 131 11.58 2.54 24.92
C GLN A 131 11.24 1.11 25.32
N ILE A 132 10.49 0.43 24.47
CA ILE A 132 10.17 -0.97 24.61
C ILE A 132 10.64 -1.75 23.40
N LYS A 133 11.15 -2.95 23.63
CA LYS A 133 11.51 -3.91 22.59
C LYS A 133 10.36 -4.90 22.43
N VAL A 134 9.80 -4.95 21.23
CA VAL A 134 8.67 -5.81 20.89
C VAL A 134 9.15 -6.85 19.90
N THR A 135 9.07 -8.13 20.28
CA THR A 135 9.40 -9.26 19.40
C THR A 135 8.14 -10.04 19.07
N TYR A 136 7.96 -10.41 17.82
CA TYR A 136 6.82 -11.18 17.35
C TYR A 136 7.18 -11.99 16.10
N GLN A 137 6.36 -13.00 15.80
CA GLN A 137 6.51 -13.81 14.60
C GLN A 137 5.15 -14.06 13.96
N GLY A 138 5.10 -14.02 12.64
CA GLY A 138 3.91 -14.26 11.87
C GLY A 138 4.20 -14.89 10.51
N CYS A 139 3.16 -15.31 9.84
CA CYS A 139 3.20 -15.95 8.53
C CYS A 139 2.13 -15.37 7.61
N ALA A 140 2.34 -15.50 6.30
CA ALA A 140 1.30 -15.38 5.30
C ALA A 140 0.50 -16.70 5.23
N GLU A 141 -0.81 -16.63 5.06
CA GLU A 141 -1.65 -17.81 4.84
C GLU A 141 -1.26 -18.59 3.58
N ALA A 142 -0.64 -17.91 2.61
CA ALA A 142 -0.08 -18.50 1.41
C ALA A 142 1.20 -19.34 1.64
N GLY A 143 1.64 -19.52 2.91
CA GLY A 143 2.68 -20.46 3.31
C GLY A 143 4.07 -19.89 3.61
N LEU A 144 4.28 -18.56 3.52
CA LEU A 144 5.55 -17.94 3.93
C LEU A 144 5.53 -17.58 5.42
N CYS A 145 6.50 -18.10 6.19
CA CYS A 145 6.72 -17.69 7.57
C CYS A 145 7.94 -16.76 7.67
N TYR A 146 7.74 -15.62 8.35
CA TYR A 146 8.82 -14.67 8.62
C TYR A 146 9.65 -15.14 9.81
N PRO A 147 10.96 -14.88 9.83
CA PRO A 147 11.75 -15.05 11.05
C PRO A 147 11.21 -14.11 12.15
N PRO A 148 11.57 -14.35 13.44
CA PRO A 148 11.18 -13.44 14.51
C PRO A 148 11.60 -12.00 14.21
N ILE A 149 10.63 -11.08 14.28
CA ILE A 149 10.81 -9.66 14.01
C ILE A 149 10.92 -8.94 15.33
N THR A 150 11.95 -8.10 15.50
CA THR A 150 12.15 -7.29 16.69
C THR A 150 12.13 -5.82 16.32
N LYS A 151 11.34 -5.02 17.05
CA LYS A 151 11.22 -3.58 16.87
C LYS A 151 11.42 -2.87 18.21
N VAL A 152 12.14 -1.75 18.18
CA VAL A 152 12.13 -0.79 19.28
C VAL A 152 11.00 0.21 19.01
N VAL A 153 10.10 0.33 19.98
CA VAL A 153 8.91 1.19 19.88
C VAL A 153 8.96 2.22 20.98
N PHE A 154 8.60 3.45 20.66
CA PHE A 154 8.47 4.57 21.59
C PHE A 154 6.99 4.78 21.89
N PRO A 155 6.52 4.36 23.08
CA PRO A 155 5.12 4.57 23.45
C PRO A 155 4.78 6.07 23.54
N THR A 156 3.68 6.48 22.90
CA THR A 156 3.20 7.85 22.93
C THR A 156 2.14 8.05 23.99
N VAL A 157 2.11 9.21 24.64
CA VAL A 157 1.06 9.60 25.57
C VAL A 157 -0.14 10.12 24.75
N GLY A 158 -1.34 9.59 25.00
CA GLY A 158 -2.56 10.05 24.34
C GLY A 158 -3.14 9.06 23.34
N SER A 159 -4.30 9.43 22.76
CA SER A 159 -4.98 8.63 21.74
C SER A 159 -4.02 8.26 20.62
N PRO A 160 -4.01 7.01 20.12
CA PRO A 160 -3.18 6.68 18.98
C PRO A 160 -3.51 7.66 17.86
N ALA A 161 -2.52 8.42 17.42
CA ALA A 161 -2.66 9.08 16.14
C ALA A 161 -3.03 7.95 15.17
N VAL A 162 -4.25 8.02 14.65
CA VAL A 162 -4.63 7.25 13.47
C VAL A 162 -3.49 7.54 12.52
N VAL A 163 -2.69 6.54 12.16
CA VAL A 163 -1.78 6.67 11.04
C VAL A 163 -2.71 6.94 9.88
N THR A 164 -2.95 8.23 9.66
CA THR A 164 -3.71 8.70 8.51
C THR A 164 -2.95 8.11 7.34
N SER A 165 -3.56 7.14 6.70
CA SER A 165 -3.08 6.61 5.44
C SER A 165 -2.67 7.83 4.62
N VAL A 166 -1.40 7.91 4.25
CA VAL A 166 -0.94 8.92 3.29
C VAL A 166 -1.95 8.89 2.16
N PRO A 167 -2.70 9.96 1.91
CA PRO A 167 -3.66 9.95 0.83
C PRO A 167 -2.88 9.56 -0.44
N PRO A 168 -3.44 8.71 -1.30
CA PRO A 168 -2.77 8.35 -2.54
C PRO A 168 -2.40 9.65 -3.26
N PRO A 169 -1.24 9.71 -3.92
CA PRO A 169 -0.82 10.93 -4.62
C PRO A 169 -1.94 11.32 -5.58
N ARG A 170 -2.38 12.56 -5.46
CA ARG A 170 -3.54 13.15 -6.15
C ARG A 170 -3.17 13.39 -7.63
N TRP A 171 -2.97 12.31 -8.40
CA TRP A 171 -2.81 12.39 -9.86
C TRP A 171 -4.14 12.15 -10.60
N GLU A 172 -5.25 11.98 -9.90
CA GLU A 172 -6.58 11.95 -10.49
C GLU A 172 -7.12 13.37 -10.75
N SER A 173 -6.38 14.16 -11.49
CA SER A 173 -6.93 15.36 -12.12
C SER A 173 -7.14 15.15 -13.61
N SER A 174 -7.79 14.05 -13.98
CA SER A 174 -8.28 13.82 -15.36
C SER A 174 -9.25 14.90 -15.86
N ALA A 175 -9.70 15.78 -14.97
CA ALA A 175 -10.57 16.90 -15.33
C ALA A 175 -9.87 18.03 -16.08
N ILE A 176 -8.54 18.16 -15.96
CA ILE A 176 -7.81 19.29 -16.61
C ILE A 176 -7.57 19.01 -18.10
N ILE A 177 -7.43 17.74 -18.49
CA ILE A 177 -7.16 17.36 -19.89
C ILE A 177 -8.45 17.49 -20.74
N ALA A 178 -9.61 17.22 -20.19
CA ALA A 178 -10.89 17.36 -20.89
C ALA A 178 -11.22 18.84 -21.22
N GLY A 179 -10.86 19.77 -20.34
CA GLY A 179 -11.07 21.21 -20.56
C GLY A 179 -10.21 21.78 -21.68
N ALA A 180 -8.95 21.38 -21.81
CA ALA A 180 -8.04 21.88 -22.82
C ALA A 180 -8.45 21.45 -24.24
N CYS A 181 -8.93 20.23 -24.43
CA CYS A 181 -9.43 19.76 -25.72
C CYS A 181 -10.72 20.48 -26.17
N ALA A 182 -11.62 20.81 -25.24
CA ALA A 182 -12.86 21.52 -25.54
C ALA A 182 -12.57 22.95 -26.02
N PHE A 183 -11.61 23.65 -25.41
CA PHE A 183 -11.20 25.01 -25.84
C PHE A 183 -10.54 25.03 -27.21
N LEU A 184 -9.73 24.04 -27.55
CA LEU A 184 -9.08 23.95 -28.85
C LEU A 184 -10.09 23.67 -29.98
N LEU A 185 -11.08 22.83 -29.76
CA LEU A 185 -12.15 22.54 -30.71
C LEU A 185 -13.09 23.74 -30.92
N ALA A 186 -13.45 24.46 -29.85
CA ALA A 186 -14.26 25.68 -29.94
C ALA A 186 -13.53 26.80 -30.72
N GLY A 187 -12.23 26.94 -30.50
CA GLY A 187 -11.38 27.91 -31.24
C GLY A 187 -11.31 27.63 -32.74
N LEU A 188 -11.28 26.34 -33.12
CA LEU A 188 -11.23 25.93 -34.53
C LEU A 188 -12.55 26.21 -35.25
N VAL A 189 -13.70 25.98 -34.62
CA VAL A 189 -15.03 26.22 -35.16
C VAL A 189 -15.30 27.71 -35.37
N LEU A 190 -14.89 28.56 -34.40
CA LEU A 190 -15.04 30.01 -34.51
C LEU A 190 -14.13 30.64 -35.58
N ARG A 191 -12.97 30.02 -35.87
CA ARG A 191 -12.08 30.49 -36.92
C ARG A 191 -12.59 30.16 -38.33
N LYS A 192 -13.38 29.09 -38.50
CA LYS A 192 -13.96 28.66 -39.75
C LYS A 192 -15.19 29.49 -40.14
N GLY A 193 -15.92 30.05 -39.14
CA GLY A 193 -17.11 30.89 -39.36
C GLY A 193 -16.85 32.33 -39.83
N ARG A 194 -15.58 32.80 -39.85
CA ARG A 194 -15.22 34.19 -40.15
C ARG A 194 -14.75 34.44 -41.58
N LYS A 195 -14.97 33.51 -42.50
CA LYS A 195 -14.57 33.64 -43.91
C LYS A 195 -15.71 33.66 -44.93
N LEU A 196 -16.81 34.29 -44.62
CA LEU A 196 -17.90 34.50 -45.58
C LEU A 196 -18.58 35.85 -45.33
N GLU A 197 -17.86 36.94 -45.59
CA GLU A 197 -18.45 38.22 -45.92
C GLU A 197 -17.62 38.84 -47.04
N LEU A 198 -18.09 38.72 -48.28
CA LEU A 198 -17.62 39.45 -49.42
C LEU A 198 -18.59 40.63 -49.64
N PRO A 199 -18.11 41.87 -49.70
CA PRO A 199 -18.94 42.99 -50.14
C PRO A 199 -19.07 42.99 -51.67
N ALA A 200 -20.20 43.45 -52.11
CA ALA A 200 -20.60 43.72 -53.52
C ALA A 200 -19.77 44.82 -54.13
#